data_97ec4866c792b15260a3ce92fd558b47
#
_entry.id   97ec4866c792b15260a3ce92fd558b47
#
_cell.length_a   1.000
_cell.length_b   1.000
_cell.length_c   1.000
_cell.angle_alpha   90.00
_cell.angle_beta   90.00
_cell.angle_gamma   90.00
#
_symmetry.space_group_name_H-M   'P 1'
#
loop_
_entity.id
_entity.type
_entity.pdbx_description
1 polymer ?
#
loop_
_entity_poly.entity_id
_entity_poly.type
_entity_poly.pdbx_seq_one_letter_code
_entity_poly.pdbx_strand_id
1 'polypeptide(L)'
;QKRNGEIMKALVADAINEKGIENLQEVCEVVVNTSITPEELLETIGEYDAILIRSRTKLPAEVIEKADNLKIIARAGVGVDNVDVAAATKKGIMVVNAPESTSITVAEHTMGLILSTIRKIAIADKSTKAGKWEKKAFMGMELRNKTLGVIGMGRIGSQVVNRCKAFEMDAIAYDPYLPPEVAKNMGVELYEDIEDVLTRADVITIHVPLTPETEHSISTEQFKLMKDTALIFNCARGGIIDEDALYDA
;
A
#
# COMPACT_ATOMS: atom_id res chain seq x y z
N GLN A 1 -8.21 -30.28 6.16
CA GLN A 1 -8.81 -31.03 7.29
C GLN A 1 -10.27 -31.32 6.98
N LYS A 2 -10.79 -32.46 7.38
CA LYS A 2 -12.22 -32.82 7.23
C LYS A 2 -13.01 -32.27 8.42
N ARG A 3 -14.15 -31.63 8.15
CA ARG A 3 -15.14 -31.27 9.17
C ARG A 3 -16.08 -32.46 9.33
N ASN A 4 -16.06 -33.21 10.43
CA ASN A 4 -16.91 -34.39 10.67
C ASN A 4 -17.00 -35.37 9.48
N GLY A 5 -15.94 -35.46 8.64
CA GLY A 5 -15.96 -36.29 7.43
C GLY A 5 -16.25 -35.53 6.13
N GLU A 6 -16.63 -34.25 6.18
CA GLU A 6 -16.89 -33.41 5.01
C GLU A 6 -15.60 -32.65 4.58
N ILE A 7 -15.48 -32.43 3.25
CA ILE A 7 -14.39 -31.65 2.67
C ILE A 7 -14.66 -30.17 2.96
N MET A 8 -13.65 -29.42 3.42
CA MET A 8 -13.74 -27.96 3.63
C MET A 8 -13.99 -27.26 2.30
N LYS A 9 -14.82 -26.21 2.32
CA LYS A 9 -15.20 -25.42 1.13
C LYS A 9 -14.60 -24.04 1.19
N ALA A 10 -13.88 -23.63 0.14
CA ALA A 10 -13.25 -22.32 0.03
C ALA A 10 -13.84 -21.52 -1.13
N LEU A 11 -14.13 -20.23 -0.89
CA LEU A 11 -14.51 -19.26 -1.91
C LEU A 11 -13.29 -18.47 -2.35
N VAL A 12 -13.02 -18.42 -3.65
CA VAL A 12 -12.09 -17.47 -4.27
C VAL A 12 -12.92 -16.33 -4.87
N ALA A 13 -13.00 -15.21 -4.14
CA ALA A 13 -13.89 -14.09 -4.48
C ALA A 13 -13.22 -13.04 -5.38
N ASP A 14 -11.90 -13.02 -5.47
CA ASP A 14 -11.13 -12.13 -6.35
C ASP A 14 -10.17 -12.92 -7.23
N ALA A 15 -9.87 -12.39 -8.41
CA ALA A 15 -8.95 -13.05 -9.35
C ALA A 15 -7.54 -13.16 -8.76
N ILE A 16 -7.02 -14.38 -8.73
CA ILE A 16 -5.64 -14.73 -8.35
C ILE A 16 -4.98 -15.58 -9.42
N ASN A 17 -3.68 -15.85 -9.26
CA ASN A 17 -2.96 -16.75 -10.16
C ASN A 17 -3.52 -18.17 -10.07
N GLU A 18 -3.67 -18.86 -11.22
CA GLU A 18 -4.18 -20.24 -11.31
C GLU A 18 -3.44 -21.20 -10.40
N LYS A 19 -2.11 -21.06 -10.28
CA LYS A 19 -1.31 -21.89 -9.38
C LYS A 19 -1.77 -21.83 -7.92
N GLY A 20 -2.26 -20.66 -7.48
CA GLY A 20 -2.85 -20.51 -6.14
C GLY A 20 -4.16 -21.28 -5.99
N ILE A 21 -4.97 -21.32 -7.05
CA ILE A 21 -6.24 -22.10 -7.08
C ILE A 21 -5.92 -23.59 -7.08
N GLU A 22 -5.01 -24.06 -7.92
CA GLU A 22 -4.57 -25.45 -7.96
C GLU A 22 -4.08 -25.95 -6.58
N ASN A 23 -3.20 -25.17 -5.93
CA ASN A 23 -2.69 -25.52 -4.60
C ASN A 23 -3.82 -25.60 -3.55
N LEU A 24 -4.83 -24.74 -3.68
CA LEU A 24 -6.00 -24.76 -2.77
C LEU A 24 -6.90 -26.00 -3.02
N GLN A 25 -7.06 -26.40 -4.29
CA GLN A 25 -7.82 -27.58 -4.69
C GLN A 25 -7.22 -28.89 -4.18
N GLU A 26 -5.93 -28.94 -3.87
CA GLU A 26 -5.30 -30.12 -3.26
C GLU A 26 -5.83 -30.41 -1.85
N VAL A 27 -6.37 -29.40 -1.14
CA VAL A 27 -6.72 -29.50 0.29
C VAL A 27 -8.19 -29.23 0.61
N CYS A 28 -8.96 -28.63 -0.31
CA CYS A 28 -10.37 -28.31 -0.11
C CYS A 28 -11.14 -28.23 -1.44
N GLU A 29 -12.47 -28.23 -1.35
CA GLU A 29 -13.34 -27.87 -2.46
C GLU A 29 -13.25 -26.37 -2.71
N VAL A 30 -12.97 -25.94 -3.95
CA VAL A 30 -12.79 -24.55 -4.31
C VAL A 30 -13.90 -24.07 -5.23
N VAL A 31 -14.62 -23.05 -4.79
CA VAL A 31 -15.58 -22.30 -5.61
C VAL A 31 -14.92 -21.00 -6.05
N VAL A 32 -14.81 -20.79 -7.36
CA VAL A 32 -14.27 -19.55 -7.92
C VAL A 32 -15.44 -18.70 -8.42
N ASN A 33 -15.67 -17.56 -7.75
CA ASN A 33 -16.67 -16.58 -8.18
C ASN A 33 -16.05 -15.16 -8.05
N THR A 34 -15.28 -14.77 -9.04
CA THR A 34 -14.58 -13.47 -9.05
C THR A 34 -15.48 -12.29 -9.43
N SER A 35 -16.76 -12.55 -9.70
CA SER A 35 -17.78 -11.54 -9.98
C SER A 35 -18.83 -11.42 -8.87
N ILE A 36 -18.66 -12.13 -7.77
CA ILE A 36 -19.61 -12.13 -6.63
C ILE A 36 -19.91 -10.69 -6.18
N THR A 37 -21.20 -10.40 -6.04
CA THR A 37 -21.67 -9.10 -5.54
C THR A 37 -21.64 -9.04 -4.01
N PRO A 38 -21.66 -7.86 -3.38
CA PRO A 38 -21.76 -7.74 -1.92
C PRO A 38 -23.00 -8.43 -1.36
N GLU A 39 -24.14 -8.37 -2.06
CA GLU A 39 -25.41 -8.99 -1.67
C GLU A 39 -25.32 -10.51 -1.70
N GLU A 40 -24.80 -11.07 -2.81
CA GLU A 40 -24.59 -12.51 -2.95
C GLU A 40 -23.60 -13.04 -1.90
N LEU A 41 -22.54 -12.27 -1.62
CA LEU A 41 -21.56 -12.63 -0.61
C LEU A 41 -22.19 -12.68 0.78
N LEU A 42 -23.03 -11.67 1.11
CA LEU A 42 -23.73 -11.60 2.39
C LEU A 42 -24.69 -12.79 2.60
N GLU A 43 -25.29 -13.29 1.52
CA GLU A 43 -26.22 -14.42 1.56
C GLU A 43 -25.50 -15.77 1.65
N THR A 44 -24.33 -15.91 1.02
CA THR A 44 -23.69 -17.21 0.82
C THR A 44 -22.45 -17.44 1.69
N ILE A 45 -21.88 -16.41 2.33
CA ILE A 45 -20.62 -16.51 3.07
C ILE A 45 -20.65 -17.58 4.17
N GLY A 46 -21.81 -17.83 4.78
CA GLY A 46 -21.99 -18.87 5.79
C GLY A 46 -21.79 -20.30 5.30
N GLU A 47 -21.78 -20.54 3.98
CA GLU A 47 -21.56 -21.85 3.38
C GLU A 47 -20.08 -22.25 3.31
N TYR A 48 -19.16 -21.30 3.49
CA TYR A 48 -17.73 -21.49 3.28
C TYR A 48 -16.94 -21.59 4.58
N ASP A 49 -15.92 -22.44 4.59
CA ASP A 49 -14.93 -22.56 5.68
C ASP A 49 -13.77 -21.59 5.51
N ALA A 50 -13.48 -21.17 4.27
CA ALA A 50 -12.43 -20.23 3.94
C ALA A 50 -12.85 -19.27 2.82
N ILE A 51 -12.35 -18.05 2.85
CA ILE A 51 -12.47 -17.12 1.74
C ILE A 51 -11.11 -16.53 1.37
N LEU A 52 -10.84 -16.44 0.06
CA LEU A 52 -9.64 -15.81 -0.48
C LEU A 52 -10.06 -14.60 -1.31
N ILE A 53 -9.51 -13.43 -0.92
CA ILE A 53 -9.82 -12.13 -1.47
C ILE A 53 -8.55 -11.37 -1.89
N ARG A 54 -8.75 -10.28 -2.63
CA ARG A 54 -7.75 -9.23 -2.85
C ARG A 54 -8.31 -7.88 -2.38
N SER A 55 -8.28 -6.85 -3.23
CA SER A 55 -8.69 -5.49 -2.88
C SER A 55 -10.14 -5.16 -3.27
N ARG A 56 -10.75 -5.88 -4.22
CA ARG A 56 -12.11 -5.61 -4.67
C ARG A 56 -13.15 -6.02 -3.64
N THR A 57 -13.05 -7.26 -3.14
CA THR A 57 -14.00 -7.80 -2.18
C THR A 57 -13.77 -7.20 -0.80
N LYS A 58 -14.84 -6.71 -0.19
CA LYS A 58 -14.84 -6.15 1.18
C LYS A 58 -15.57 -7.11 2.11
N LEU A 59 -15.05 -7.25 3.32
CA LEU A 59 -15.62 -8.07 4.39
C LEU A 59 -15.88 -7.18 5.62
N PRO A 60 -16.95 -6.36 5.59
CA PRO A 60 -17.37 -5.57 6.74
C PRO A 60 -17.97 -6.47 7.84
N ALA A 61 -18.20 -5.90 9.03
CA ALA A 61 -18.73 -6.62 10.18
C ALA A 61 -20.01 -7.41 9.85
N GLU A 62 -20.93 -6.85 9.08
CA GLU A 62 -22.21 -7.50 8.70
C GLU A 62 -22.03 -8.81 7.91
N VAL A 63 -21.02 -8.87 7.03
CA VAL A 63 -20.67 -10.08 6.27
C VAL A 63 -20.02 -11.11 7.21
N ILE A 64 -19.11 -10.66 8.06
CA ILE A 64 -18.40 -11.51 9.02
C ILE A 64 -19.37 -12.09 10.04
N GLU A 65 -20.37 -11.34 10.49
CA GLU A 65 -21.40 -11.83 11.41
C GLU A 65 -22.22 -12.98 10.85
N LYS A 66 -22.46 -13.01 9.54
CA LYS A 66 -23.17 -14.13 8.86
C LYS A 66 -22.27 -15.29 8.48
N ALA A 67 -20.97 -15.17 8.63
CA ALA A 67 -20.00 -16.19 8.26
C ALA A 67 -19.86 -17.29 9.34
N ASP A 68 -20.91 -18.09 9.58
CA ASP A 68 -20.98 -19.03 10.72
C ASP A 68 -19.99 -20.20 10.60
N ASN A 69 -19.65 -20.60 9.40
CA ASN A 69 -18.71 -21.70 9.17
C ASN A 69 -17.26 -21.22 8.92
N LEU A 70 -17.07 -19.91 8.66
CA LEU A 70 -15.80 -19.38 8.22
C LEU A 70 -14.74 -19.48 9.34
N LYS A 71 -13.57 -19.99 8.99
CA LYS A 71 -12.43 -20.17 9.89
C LYS A 71 -11.25 -19.28 9.51
N ILE A 72 -11.14 -18.97 8.20
CA ILE A 72 -10.01 -18.22 7.69
C ILE A 72 -10.42 -17.28 6.57
N ILE A 73 -9.93 -16.04 6.67
CA ILE A 73 -9.97 -15.03 5.61
C ILE A 73 -8.51 -14.86 5.14
N ALA A 74 -8.24 -15.19 3.88
CA ALA A 74 -6.92 -15.03 3.28
C ALA A 74 -6.93 -13.87 2.28
N ARG A 75 -6.08 -12.86 2.48
CA ARG A 75 -5.91 -11.77 1.52
C ARG A 75 -4.63 -11.93 0.72
N ALA A 76 -4.77 -12.13 -0.59
CA ALA A 76 -3.63 -12.11 -1.53
C ALA A 76 -3.15 -10.65 -1.76
N GLY A 77 -2.46 -10.11 -0.77
CA GLY A 77 -1.93 -8.74 -0.74
C GLY A 77 -1.41 -8.36 0.65
N VAL A 78 -0.92 -7.13 0.81
CA VAL A 78 -0.23 -6.68 2.04
C VAL A 78 -1.19 -6.15 3.09
N GLY A 79 -2.00 -5.15 2.77
CA GLY A 79 -2.94 -4.55 3.72
C GLY A 79 -4.18 -5.43 3.93
N VAL A 80 -4.92 -5.21 5.01
CA VAL A 80 -6.19 -5.91 5.32
C VAL A 80 -7.33 -4.92 5.60
N ASP A 81 -7.20 -3.71 5.10
CA ASP A 81 -8.13 -2.59 5.28
C ASP A 81 -9.53 -2.83 4.69
N ASN A 82 -9.68 -3.81 3.83
CA ASN A 82 -10.98 -4.26 3.30
C ASN A 82 -11.61 -5.39 4.12
N VAL A 83 -11.06 -5.73 5.30
CA VAL A 83 -11.58 -6.73 6.24
C VAL A 83 -11.76 -6.09 7.60
N ASP A 84 -12.92 -6.23 8.21
CA ASP A 84 -13.11 -5.88 9.62
C ASP A 84 -12.43 -6.94 10.51
N VAL A 85 -11.15 -6.68 10.81
CA VAL A 85 -10.31 -7.59 11.60
C VAL A 85 -10.85 -7.72 13.03
N ALA A 86 -11.46 -6.67 13.58
CA ALA A 86 -12.02 -6.71 14.94
C ALA A 86 -13.23 -7.66 15.00
N ALA A 87 -14.16 -7.58 14.04
CA ALA A 87 -15.27 -8.49 13.92
C ALA A 87 -14.79 -9.95 13.68
N ALA A 88 -13.80 -10.16 12.80
CA ALA A 88 -13.23 -11.47 12.57
C ALA A 88 -12.60 -12.07 13.83
N THR A 89 -11.83 -11.29 14.57
CA THR A 89 -11.21 -11.69 15.83
C THR A 89 -12.26 -12.08 16.88
N LYS A 90 -13.33 -11.27 17.04
CA LYS A 90 -14.43 -11.55 17.97
C LYS A 90 -15.12 -12.87 17.64
N LYS A 91 -15.21 -13.22 16.36
CA LYS A 91 -15.84 -14.47 15.88
C LYS A 91 -14.84 -15.65 15.84
N GLY A 92 -13.58 -15.43 16.16
CA GLY A 92 -12.52 -16.45 16.14
C GLY A 92 -12.07 -16.84 14.72
N ILE A 93 -12.30 -15.97 13.73
CA ILE A 93 -11.89 -16.16 12.34
C ILE A 93 -10.46 -15.62 12.18
N MET A 94 -9.58 -16.47 11.64
CA MET A 94 -8.20 -16.10 11.37
C MET A 94 -8.11 -15.21 10.11
N VAL A 95 -7.43 -14.07 10.21
CA VAL A 95 -7.14 -13.21 9.05
C VAL A 95 -5.66 -13.34 8.71
N VAL A 96 -5.35 -13.75 7.48
CA VAL A 96 -3.97 -13.91 6.99
C VAL A 96 -3.76 -13.09 5.70
N ASN A 97 -2.53 -12.63 5.50
CA ASN A 97 -2.16 -11.85 4.34
C ASN A 97 -0.80 -12.30 3.76
N ALA A 98 -0.37 -11.70 2.64
CA ALA A 98 0.90 -11.96 1.99
C ALA A 98 1.80 -10.69 2.06
N PRO A 99 2.43 -10.40 3.22
CA PRO A 99 3.05 -9.09 3.48
C PRO A 99 4.31 -8.83 2.65
N GLU A 100 4.92 -9.83 2.04
CA GLU A 100 6.16 -9.69 1.25
C GLU A 100 5.91 -9.62 -0.25
N SER A 101 4.73 -10.02 -0.72
CA SER A 101 4.45 -10.28 -2.14
C SER A 101 4.58 -9.06 -3.07
N THR A 102 4.43 -7.84 -2.56
CA THR A 102 4.39 -6.63 -3.39
C THR A 102 5.37 -5.54 -2.95
N SER A 103 6.19 -5.77 -1.93
CA SER A 103 7.05 -4.71 -1.37
C SER A 103 8.04 -4.17 -2.39
N ILE A 104 8.66 -5.03 -3.18
CA ILE A 104 9.59 -4.63 -4.26
C ILE A 104 8.83 -3.92 -5.37
N THR A 105 7.71 -4.48 -5.82
CA THR A 105 6.88 -3.92 -6.90
C THR A 105 6.40 -2.50 -6.57
N VAL A 106 5.91 -2.28 -5.34
CA VAL A 106 5.46 -0.94 -4.92
C VAL A 106 6.64 0.03 -4.81
N ALA A 107 7.79 -0.43 -4.31
CA ALA A 107 8.98 0.42 -4.26
C ALA A 107 9.47 0.82 -5.66
N GLU A 108 9.46 -0.09 -6.62
CA GLU A 108 9.80 0.21 -8.02
C GLU A 108 8.78 1.15 -8.67
N HIS A 109 7.49 0.96 -8.41
CA HIS A 109 6.45 1.85 -8.86
C HIS A 109 6.64 3.27 -8.30
N THR A 110 6.94 3.40 -7.00
CA THR A 110 7.24 4.67 -6.34
C THR A 110 8.43 5.36 -7.01
N MET A 111 9.52 4.64 -7.27
CA MET A 111 10.67 5.17 -8.01
C MET A 111 10.29 5.60 -9.43
N GLY A 112 9.46 4.82 -10.11
CA GLY A 112 8.94 5.16 -11.44
C GLY A 112 8.17 6.48 -11.43
N LEU A 113 7.31 6.71 -10.44
CA LEU A 113 6.58 7.97 -10.27
C LEU A 113 7.51 9.13 -9.94
N ILE A 114 8.46 8.96 -9.02
CA ILE A 114 9.47 9.96 -8.67
C ILE A 114 10.22 10.39 -9.93
N LEU A 115 10.82 9.44 -10.65
CA LEU A 115 11.59 9.73 -11.87
C LEU A 115 10.74 10.33 -12.98
N SER A 116 9.52 9.83 -13.17
CA SER A 116 8.60 10.37 -14.18
C SER A 116 8.24 11.83 -13.91
N THR A 117 8.03 12.18 -12.66
CA THR A 117 7.66 13.54 -12.24
C THR A 117 8.84 14.49 -12.36
N ILE A 118 9.97 14.20 -11.73
CA ILE A 118 11.13 15.09 -11.69
C ILE A 118 11.77 15.29 -13.06
N ARG A 119 11.71 14.28 -13.94
CA ARG A 119 12.24 14.34 -15.31
C ARG A 119 11.16 14.70 -16.34
N LYS A 120 9.93 14.96 -15.89
CA LYS A 120 8.79 15.34 -16.74
C LYS A 120 8.53 14.35 -17.88
N ILE A 121 8.74 13.04 -17.64
CA ILE A 121 8.74 12.00 -18.69
C ILE A 121 7.38 11.92 -19.38
N ALA A 122 6.28 11.88 -18.63
CA ALA A 122 4.94 11.69 -19.18
C ALA A 122 4.52 12.84 -20.12
N ILE A 123 4.80 14.09 -19.72
CA ILE A 123 4.46 15.25 -20.55
C ILE A 123 5.40 15.41 -21.76
N ALA A 124 6.67 15.02 -21.61
CA ALA A 124 7.63 15.01 -22.71
C ALA A 124 7.27 13.95 -23.76
N ASP A 125 6.88 12.74 -23.33
CA ASP A 125 6.38 11.67 -24.21
C ASP A 125 5.15 12.13 -25.00
N LYS A 126 4.15 12.73 -24.32
CA LYS A 126 2.95 13.28 -24.96
C LYS A 126 3.30 14.34 -26.01
N SER A 127 4.20 15.27 -25.70
CA SER A 127 4.64 16.32 -26.63
C SER A 127 5.37 15.76 -27.84
N THR A 128 6.29 14.81 -27.63
CA THR A 128 7.06 14.18 -28.70
C THR A 128 6.16 13.37 -29.64
N LYS A 129 5.20 12.61 -29.09
CA LYS A 129 4.19 11.89 -29.90
C LYS A 129 3.28 12.82 -30.70
N ALA A 130 3.09 14.04 -30.24
CA ALA A 130 2.38 15.09 -30.98
C ALA A 130 3.26 15.81 -32.05
N GLY A 131 4.46 15.30 -32.32
CA GLY A 131 5.40 15.84 -33.29
C GLY A 131 6.14 17.11 -32.87
N LYS A 132 6.13 17.46 -31.56
CA LYS A 132 6.81 18.63 -31.03
C LYS A 132 8.20 18.30 -30.50
N TRP A 133 9.11 19.29 -30.52
CA TRP A 133 10.44 19.19 -29.95
C TRP A 133 10.73 20.36 -29.00
N GLU A 134 10.26 20.22 -27.76
CA GLU A 134 10.24 21.30 -26.75
C GLU A 134 11.28 21.09 -25.64
N LYS A 135 12.54 20.89 -26.01
CA LYS A 135 13.64 20.51 -25.11
C LYS A 135 13.76 21.39 -23.84
N LYS A 136 13.58 22.71 -24.00
CA LYS A 136 13.69 23.65 -22.86
C LYS A 136 12.52 23.55 -21.88
N ALA A 137 11.33 23.21 -22.34
CA ALA A 137 10.13 23.07 -21.48
C ALA A 137 10.23 21.86 -20.54
N PHE A 138 11.02 20.87 -20.89
CA PHE A 138 11.16 19.62 -20.14
C PHE A 138 12.48 19.51 -19.35
N MET A 139 13.11 20.64 -19.03
CA MET A 139 14.18 20.64 -18.04
C MET A 139 13.59 20.20 -16.69
N GLY A 140 14.16 19.12 -16.16
CA GLY A 140 13.76 18.55 -14.88
C GLY A 140 14.79 18.81 -13.78
N MET A 141 14.59 18.16 -12.64
CA MET A 141 15.48 18.17 -11.49
C MET A 141 16.30 16.86 -11.47
N GLU A 142 17.48 16.88 -10.88
CA GLU A 142 18.27 15.70 -10.56
C GLU A 142 18.01 15.27 -9.11
N LEU A 143 18.06 13.95 -8.84
CA LEU A 143 17.93 13.40 -7.48
C LEU A 143 19.22 13.52 -6.66
N ARG A 144 20.35 13.58 -7.32
CA ARG A 144 21.66 13.68 -6.70
C ARG A 144 21.73 14.84 -5.70
N ASN A 145 22.23 14.57 -4.49
CA ASN A 145 22.35 15.54 -3.39
C ASN A 145 20.99 16.15 -2.94
N LYS A 146 19.88 15.49 -3.24
CA LYS A 146 18.57 15.84 -2.73
C LYS A 146 18.24 15.00 -1.51
N THR A 147 17.43 15.54 -0.61
CA THR A 147 16.98 14.88 0.60
C THR A 147 15.67 14.14 0.33
N LEU A 148 15.69 12.82 0.52
CA LEU A 148 14.48 11.98 0.56
C LEU A 148 13.93 11.96 1.98
N GLY A 149 12.71 12.43 2.17
CA GLY A 149 11.93 12.25 3.40
C GLY A 149 11.02 11.04 3.29
N VAL A 150 11.15 10.09 4.22
CA VAL A 150 10.34 8.87 4.23
C VAL A 150 9.44 8.85 5.45
N ILE A 151 8.14 8.77 5.23
CA ILE A 151 7.13 8.60 6.27
C ILE A 151 6.74 7.13 6.29
N GLY A 152 7.25 6.38 7.28
CA GLY A 152 7.10 4.93 7.38
C GLY A 152 8.23 4.13 6.74
N MET A 153 9.13 3.60 7.55
CA MET A 153 10.30 2.80 7.17
C MET A 153 10.05 1.29 7.24
N GLY A 154 8.81 0.87 6.96
CA GLY A 154 8.47 -0.54 6.84
C GLY A 154 9.12 -1.23 5.63
N ARG A 155 8.60 -2.39 5.22
CA ARG A 155 9.14 -3.17 4.09
C ARG A 155 9.28 -2.36 2.80
N ILE A 156 8.26 -1.55 2.45
CA ILE A 156 8.26 -0.75 1.22
C ILE A 156 9.19 0.45 1.36
N GLY A 157 9.05 1.25 2.44
CA GLY A 157 9.88 2.44 2.66
C GLY A 157 11.37 2.14 2.63
N SER A 158 11.80 1.05 3.29
CA SER A 158 13.19 0.58 3.26
C SER A 158 13.68 0.26 1.83
N GLN A 159 12.83 -0.34 1.00
CA GLN A 159 13.17 -0.65 -0.40
C GLN A 159 13.26 0.61 -1.26
N VAL A 160 12.43 1.63 -1.00
CA VAL A 160 12.52 2.95 -1.67
C VAL A 160 13.80 3.66 -1.27
N VAL A 161 14.12 3.71 0.02
CA VAL A 161 15.39 4.29 0.52
C VAL A 161 16.60 3.69 -0.17
N ASN A 162 16.69 2.35 -0.23
CA ASN A 162 17.83 1.68 -0.86
C ASN A 162 18.00 2.09 -2.34
N ARG A 163 16.90 2.28 -3.05
CA ARG A 163 16.91 2.71 -4.45
C ARG A 163 17.28 4.20 -4.58
N CYS A 164 16.71 5.05 -3.75
CA CYS A 164 17.02 6.48 -3.76
C CYS A 164 18.49 6.77 -3.38
N LYS A 165 19.07 6.01 -2.46
CA LYS A 165 20.49 6.10 -2.13
C LYS A 165 21.38 5.72 -3.32
N ALA A 166 20.98 4.81 -4.18
CA ALA A 166 21.69 4.51 -5.42
C ALA A 166 21.65 5.68 -6.44
N PHE A 167 20.69 6.60 -6.28
CA PHE A 167 20.65 7.89 -6.98
C PHE A 167 21.38 9.02 -6.25
N GLU A 168 22.23 8.68 -5.28
CA GLU A 168 23.04 9.64 -4.50
C GLU A 168 22.18 10.65 -3.71
N MET A 169 21.01 10.22 -3.21
CA MET A 169 20.17 10.99 -2.29
C MET A 169 20.59 10.76 -0.84
N ASP A 170 20.48 11.81 -0.02
CA ASP A 170 20.45 11.67 1.43
C ASP A 170 19.06 11.24 1.86
N ALA A 171 18.95 10.37 2.89
CA ALA A 171 17.67 9.87 3.36
C ALA A 171 17.45 10.21 4.84
N ILE A 172 16.31 10.82 5.11
CA ILE A 172 15.78 11.09 6.45
C ILE A 172 14.42 10.42 6.60
N ALA A 173 14.03 10.05 7.80
CA ALA A 173 12.78 9.33 8.01
C ALA A 173 12.06 9.71 9.31
N TYR A 174 10.75 9.53 9.30
CA TYR A 174 9.89 9.47 10.45
C TYR A 174 9.20 8.11 10.51
N ASP A 175 9.42 7.38 11.59
CA ASP A 175 8.72 6.13 11.89
C ASP A 175 8.78 5.87 13.40
N PRO A 176 7.66 6.03 14.14
CA PRO A 176 7.64 5.91 15.59
C PRO A 176 7.88 4.47 16.10
N TYR A 177 7.85 3.48 15.21
CA TYR A 177 8.04 2.06 15.54
C TYR A 177 9.40 1.51 15.14
N LEU A 178 10.19 2.29 14.38
CA LEU A 178 11.49 1.83 13.88
C LEU A 178 12.57 2.00 14.96
N PRO A 179 13.28 0.91 15.34
CA PRO A 179 14.43 1.05 16.23
C PRO A 179 15.53 1.93 15.59
N PRO A 180 16.10 2.91 16.33
CA PRO A 180 17.12 3.83 15.80
C PRO A 180 18.34 3.12 15.18
N GLU A 181 18.72 1.98 15.74
CA GLU A 181 19.81 1.14 15.22
C GLU A 181 19.56 0.63 13.79
N VAL A 182 18.29 0.32 13.46
CA VAL A 182 17.91 -0.15 12.13
C VAL A 182 18.06 0.99 11.11
N ALA A 183 17.56 2.19 11.44
CA ALA A 183 17.72 3.37 10.61
C ALA A 183 19.21 3.70 10.38
N LYS A 184 20.01 3.68 11.45
CA LYS A 184 21.47 3.91 11.39
C LYS A 184 22.19 2.91 10.49
N ASN A 185 21.85 1.63 10.60
CA ASN A 185 22.44 0.58 9.76
C ASN A 185 22.10 0.75 8.27
N MET A 186 20.96 1.36 7.97
CA MET A 186 20.56 1.74 6.62
C MET A 186 21.15 3.08 6.16
N GLY A 187 21.86 3.79 7.05
CA GLY A 187 22.38 5.13 6.80
C GLY A 187 21.26 6.14 6.57
N VAL A 188 20.22 6.09 7.39
CA VAL A 188 19.07 6.99 7.40
C VAL A 188 19.07 7.74 8.72
N GLU A 189 18.88 9.05 8.68
CA GLU A 189 18.68 9.87 9.86
C GLU A 189 17.22 9.80 10.28
N LEU A 190 16.95 9.28 11.49
CA LEU A 190 15.60 9.10 12.02
C LEU A 190 15.23 10.29 12.89
N TYR A 191 14.06 10.87 12.65
CA TYR A 191 13.48 11.98 13.41
C TYR A 191 12.31 11.49 14.27
N GLU A 192 12.13 12.14 15.43
CA GLU A 192 11.02 11.86 16.34
C GLU A 192 9.73 12.57 15.92
N ASP A 193 9.85 13.67 15.16
CA ASP A 193 8.74 14.45 14.64
C ASP A 193 8.68 14.40 13.10
N ILE A 194 7.48 14.21 12.58
CA ILE A 194 7.20 14.25 11.13
C ILE A 194 7.53 15.61 10.52
N GLU A 195 7.34 16.70 11.29
CA GLU A 195 7.58 18.08 10.86
C GLU A 195 9.04 18.32 10.48
N ASP A 196 9.98 17.70 11.20
CA ASP A 196 11.40 17.77 10.86
C ASP A 196 11.69 17.16 9.48
N VAL A 197 11.04 16.06 9.14
CA VAL A 197 11.17 15.43 7.83
C VAL A 197 10.56 16.31 6.74
N LEU A 198 9.35 16.85 6.96
CA LEU A 198 8.64 17.69 6.01
C LEU A 198 9.43 18.97 5.66
N THR A 199 10.01 19.62 6.68
CA THR A 199 10.75 20.86 6.51
C THR A 199 12.05 20.69 5.70
N ARG A 200 12.69 19.52 5.79
CA ARG A 200 14.03 19.25 5.24
C ARG A 200 14.02 18.57 3.88
N ALA A 201 12.98 17.78 3.61
CA ALA A 201 12.91 16.96 2.41
C ALA A 201 12.72 17.76 1.12
N ASP A 202 13.34 17.31 0.03
CA ASP A 202 13.07 17.76 -1.33
C ASP A 202 12.07 16.82 -2.03
N VAL A 203 12.08 15.53 -1.66
CA VAL A 203 11.18 14.49 -2.13
C VAL A 203 10.63 13.76 -0.92
N ILE A 204 9.33 13.70 -0.78
CA ILE A 204 8.65 13.03 0.34
C ILE A 204 7.90 11.81 -0.19
N THR A 205 8.03 10.69 0.49
CA THR A 205 7.32 9.46 0.14
C THR A 205 6.66 8.83 1.36
N ILE A 206 5.41 8.39 1.19
CA ILE A 206 4.57 7.90 2.29
C ILE A 206 4.37 6.39 2.15
N HIS A 207 4.65 5.65 3.24
CA HIS A 207 4.55 4.19 3.30
C HIS A 207 3.97 3.69 4.63
N VAL A 208 3.01 4.42 5.19
CA VAL A 208 2.27 4.04 6.41
C VAL A 208 0.91 3.44 6.06
N PRO A 209 0.31 2.60 6.94
CA PRO A 209 -1.08 2.18 6.80
C PRO A 209 -2.03 3.35 7.04
N LEU A 210 -3.28 3.23 6.58
CA LEU A 210 -4.35 4.14 6.97
C LEU A 210 -4.89 3.69 8.33
N THR A 211 -4.75 4.56 9.33
CA THR A 211 -5.27 4.41 10.70
C THR A 211 -5.90 5.73 11.13
N PRO A 212 -6.63 5.78 12.25
CA PRO A 212 -7.14 7.04 12.76
C PRO A 212 -6.06 8.12 12.98
N GLU A 213 -4.81 7.70 13.29
CA GLU A 213 -3.69 8.61 13.53
C GLU A 213 -3.03 9.08 12.23
N THR A 214 -3.12 8.31 11.15
CA THR A 214 -2.51 8.63 9.85
C THR A 214 -3.51 9.22 8.85
N GLU A 215 -4.81 9.12 9.12
CA GLU A 215 -5.86 9.75 8.30
C GLU A 215 -5.69 11.26 8.33
N HIS A 216 -5.58 11.87 7.14
CA HIS A 216 -5.31 13.30 6.94
C HIS A 216 -4.13 13.84 7.76
N SER A 217 -3.15 12.98 8.07
CA SER A 217 -1.94 13.38 8.79
C SER A 217 -1.06 14.35 7.98
N ILE A 218 -1.26 14.43 6.67
CA ILE A 218 -0.69 15.44 5.80
C ILE A 218 -1.82 16.32 5.28
N SER A 219 -1.97 17.49 5.87
CA SER A 219 -3.00 18.47 5.55
C SER A 219 -2.40 19.88 5.49
N THR A 220 -3.22 20.91 5.53
CA THR A 220 -2.83 22.33 5.35
C THR A 220 -1.61 22.75 6.17
N GLU A 221 -1.55 22.37 7.45
CA GLU A 221 -0.43 22.78 8.31
C GLU A 221 0.87 22.08 7.92
N GLN A 222 0.80 20.81 7.50
CA GLN A 222 1.96 20.06 7.05
C GLN A 222 2.48 20.59 5.71
N PHE A 223 1.59 20.98 4.78
CA PHE A 223 2.00 21.59 3.52
C PHE A 223 2.74 22.91 3.71
N LYS A 224 2.35 23.75 4.69
CA LYS A 224 3.06 25.01 5.01
C LYS A 224 4.49 24.82 5.50
N LEU A 225 4.82 23.64 6.02
CA LEU A 225 6.18 23.31 6.49
C LEU A 225 7.09 22.84 5.35
N MET A 226 6.52 22.38 4.24
CA MET A 226 7.29 21.86 3.12
C MET A 226 8.00 22.98 2.37
N LYS A 227 9.08 22.63 1.70
CA LYS A 227 9.72 23.55 0.74
C LYS A 227 8.78 23.80 -0.44
N ASP A 228 8.74 25.02 -0.98
CA ASP A 228 7.94 25.35 -2.18
C ASP A 228 8.27 24.48 -3.39
N THR A 229 9.44 23.85 -3.40
CA THR A 229 9.90 22.96 -4.47
C THR A 229 9.78 21.47 -4.10
N ALA A 230 9.25 21.16 -2.93
CA ALA A 230 9.11 19.78 -2.49
C ALA A 230 8.11 19.00 -3.36
N LEU A 231 8.38 17.73 -3.54
CA LEU A 231 7.48 16.80 -4.23
C LEU A 231 7.05 15.72 -3.25
N ILE A 232 5.76 15.42 -3.23
CA ILE A 232 5.18 14.40 -2.36
C ILE A 232 4.60 13.24 -3.18
N PHE A 233 4.85 12.02 -2.73
CA PHE A 233 4.40 10.77 -3.36
C PHE A 233 3.71 9.88 -2.34
N ASN A 234 2.47 9.51 -2.62
CA ASN A 234 1.70 8.57 -1.81
C ASN A 234 1.37 7.33 -2.64
N CYS A 235 2.09 6.24 -2.40
CA CYS A 235 1.81 4.92 -2.96
C CYS A 235 1.29 3.95 -1.88
N ALA A 236 0.85 4.47 -0.72
CA ALA A 236 0.36 3.68 0.41
C ALA A 236 -1.17 3.54 0.38
N ARG A 237 -1.89 4.55 0.87
CA ARG A 237 -3.36 4.56 0.94
C ARG A 237 -3.91 5.95 0.65
N GLY A 238 -5.05 6.02 -0.03
CA GLY A 238 -5.88 7.23 -0.06
C GLY A 238 -6.29 7.63 1.36
N GLY A 239 -6.58 8.91 1.57
CA GLY A 239 -6.99 9.44 2.87
C GLY A 239 -5.84 9.75 3.86
N ILE A 240 -4.59 9.37 3.59
CA ILE A 240 -3.44 9.80 4.41
C ILE A 240 -3.13 11.27 4.14
N ILE A 241 -3.16 11.66 2.88
CA ILE A 241 -3.11 13.06 2.46
C ILE A 241 -4.54 13.58 2.40
N ASP A 242 -4.78 14.74 2.97
CA ASP A 242 -5.98 15.53 2.75
C ASP A 242 -5.93 16.11 1.33
N GLU A 243 -6.76 15.58 0.43
CA GLU A 243 -6.69 15.91 -1.00
C GLU A 243 -7.19 17.33 -1.28
N ASP A 244 -8.13 17.85 -0.48
CA ASP A 244 -8.61 19.23 -0.59
C ASP A 244 -7.49 20.20 -0.17
N ALA A 245 -6.80 19.91 0.92
CA ALA A 245 -5.64 20.70 1.36
C ALA A 245 -4.46 20.62 0.37
N LEU A 246 -4.25 19.46 -0.27
CA LEU A 246 -3.24 19.32 -1.33
C LEU A 246 -3.58 20.15 -2.57
N TYR A 247 -4.87 20.26 -2.91
CA TYR A 247 -5.32 21.08 -4.05
C TYR A 247 -5.08 22.56 -3.82
N ASP A 248 -5.25 23.01 -2.56
CA ASP A 248 -5.09 24.42 -2.18
C ASP A 248 -3.61 24.83 -2.02
N ALA A 249 -2.69 23.88 -1.80
CA ALA A 249 -1.27 24.10 -1.60
C ALA A 249 -0.49 24.21 -2.93
#